data_16fc57db59a07385b1dce3f13cceba45
#
_entry.id   16fc57db59a07385b1dce3f13cceba45
#
_cell.length_a   1.000
_cell.length_b   1.000
_cell.length_c   1.000
_cell.angle_alpha   90.00
_cell.angle_beta   90.00
_cell.angle_gamma   90.00
#
_symmetry.space_group_name_H-M   'P 1'
#
loop_
_entity.id
_entity.type
_entity.pdbx_description
1 polymer ?
#
loop_
_entity_poly.entity_id
_entity_poly.type
_entity_poly.pdbx_seq_one_letter_code
_entity_poly.pdbx_strand_id
1 'polypeptide(L)'
;MDPRPIGVFDSGLGGLTAVRQLRRVLPGEDIVYFGDTGRVPYGSRGRDTIVQYARQDIRFLLSRDVKFIIAACGTVSSTYPPEEAARLPVPFTGVVGATARAAVDATRNRKIGIIGTAATVRSGSYAAVILSLIHI
;
A
#
# COMPACT_ATOMS: atom_id res chain seq x y z
N MET A 1 -15.61 -19.03 7.70
CA MET A 1 -14.51 -18.25 7.11
C MET A 1 -15.07 -17.49 5.92
N ASP A 2 -14.74 -16.23 5.70
CA ASP A 2 -15.22 -15.43 4.57
C ASP A 2 -14.51 -15.89 3.29
N PRO A 3 -15.24 -16.46 2.28
CA PRO A 3 -14.62 -17.02 1.07
C PRO A 3 -14.23 -15.96 0.03
N ARG A 4 -14.57 -14.70 0.27
CA ARG A 4 -14.24 -13.63 -0.68
C ARG A 4 -12.73 -13.43 -0.79
N PRO A 5 -12.21 -13.02 -1.96
CA PRO A 5 -10.78 -12.86 -2.17
C PRO A 5 -10.19 -11.63 -1.46
N ILE A 6 -8.88 -11.63 -1.29
CA ILE A 6 -8.10 -10.44 -0.92
C ILE A 6 -7.79 -9.66 -2.20
N GLY A 7 -8.15 -8.38 -2.24
CA GLY A 7 -7.79 -7.46 -3.31
C GLY A 7 -6.40 -6.88 -3.06
N VAL A 8 -5.54 -6.93 -4.07
CA VAL A 8 -4.21 -6.31 -4.04
C VAL A 8 -4.04 -5.44 -5.27
N PHE A 9 -3.59 -4.20 -5.11
CA PHE A 9 -3.30 -3.36 -6.26
C PHE A 9 -1.98 -2.61 -6.15
N ASP A 10 -1.45 -2.26 -7.30
CA ASP A 10 -0.22 -1.50 -7.47
C ASP A 10 -0.33 -0.62 -8.73
N SER A 11 0.50 0.40 -8.82
CA SER A 11 0.63 1.24 -10.03
C SER A 11 1.25 0.49 -11.23
N GLY A 12 1.78 -0.71 -11.01
CA GLY A 12 2.46 -1.50 -12.04
C GLY A 12 2.55 -2.98 -11.69
N LEU A 13 3.76 -3.53 -11.68
CA LEU A 13 4.02 -4.95 -11.44
C LEU A 13 4.76 -5.25 -10.13
N GLY A 14 5.32 -4.23 -9.47
CA GLY A 14 6.09 -4.39 -8.22
C GLY A 14 5.29 -5.03 -7.10
N GLY A 15 3.99 -4.76 -7.04
CA GLY A 15 3.08 -5.34 -6.05
C GLY A 15 2.91 -6.86 -6.13
N LEU A 16 3.33 -7.51 -7.22
CA LEU A 16 3.38 -8.98 -7.31
C LEU A 16 4.32 -9.60 -6.26
N THR A 17 5.29 -8.84 -5.75
CA THR A 17 6.12 -9.28 -4.63
C THR A 17 5.30 -9.50 -3.36
N ALA A 18 4.33 -8.63 -3.08
CA ALA A 18 3.39 -8.79 -1.98
C ALA A 18 2.47 -10.01 -2.20
N VAL A 19 1.95 -10.20 -3.41
CA VAL A 19 1.14 -11.38 -3.77
C VAL A 19 1.90 -12.68 -3.51
N ARG A 20 3.18 -12.73 -3.92
CA ARG A 20 4.05 -13.89 -3.67
C ARG A 20 4.16 -14.20 -2.18
N GLN A 21 4.30 -13.20 -1.31
CA GLN A 21 4.38 -13.43 0.13
C GLN A 21 3.03 -13.80 0.73
N LEU A 22 1.95 -13.16 0.31
CA LEU A 22 0.60 -13.52 0.76
C LEU A 22 0.29 -15.00 0.48
N ARG A 23 0.61 -15.50 -0.71
CA ARG A 23 0.41 -16.91 -1.05
C ARG A 23 1.24 -17.87 -0.18
N ARG A 24 2.36 -17.42 0.39
CA ARG A 24 3.17 -18.25 1.30
C ARG A 24 2.59 -18.28 2.71
N VAL A 25 2.06 -17.16 3.21
CA VAL A 25 1.58 -17.04 4.59
C VAL A 25 0.08 -17.31 4.71
N LEU A 26 -0.66 -17.15 3.63
CA LEU A 26 -2.12 -17.37 3.54
C LEU A 26 -2.45 -18.23 2.31
N PRO A 27 -1.97 -19.49 2.26
CA PRO A 27 -2.10 -20.33 1.06
C PRO A 27 -3.53 -20.71 0.68
N GLY A 28 -4.48 -20.61 1.62
CA GLY A 28 -5.91 -20.88 1.40
C GLY A 28 -6.72 -19.65 0.96
N GLU A 29 -6.10 -18.48 0.79
CA GLU A 29 -6.81 -17.27 0.38
C GLU A 29 -6.73 -17.04 -1.13
N ASP A 30 -7.87 -16.76 -1.73
CA ASP A 30 -7.93 -16.30 -3.11
C ASP A 30 -7.48 -14.82 -3.18
N ILE A 31 -6.77 -14.47 -4.25
CA ILE A 31 -6.22 -13.13 -4.44
C ILE A 31 -6.65 -12.59 -5.81
N VAL A 32 -7.23 -11.39 -5.81
CA VAL A 32 -7.43 -10.57 -7.01
C VAL A 32 -6.36 -9.49 -7.04
N TYR A 33 -5.47 -9.55 -8.03
CA TYR A 33 -4.44 -8.53 -8.23
C TYR A 33 -4.82 -7.59 -9.37
N PHE A 34 -4.66 -6.30 -9.15
CA PHE A 34 -4.81 -5.26 -10.17
C PHE A 34 -3.54 -4.41 -10.27
N GLY A 35 -2.84 -4.49 -11.40
CA GLY A 35 -1.72 -3.62 -11.73
C GLY A 35 -2.15 -2.56 -12.73
N ASP A 36 -2.13 -1.28 -12.35
CA ASP A 36 -2.54 -0.16 -13.21
C ASP A 36 -1.43 0.23 -14.20
N THR A 37 -1.02 -0.74 -15.01
CA THR A 37 0.10 -0.60 -15.93
C THR A 37 -0.14 0.43 -17.05
N GLY A 38 -1.39 0.77 -17.31
CA GLY A 38 -1.76 1.78 -18.31
C GLY A 38 -1.45 3.22 -17.90
N ARG A 39 -1.23 3.49 -16.60
CA ARG A 39 -1.02 4.84 -16.04
C ARG A 39 0.31 5.00 -15.29
N VAL A 40 1.21 4.04 -15.41
CA VAL A 40 2.57 4.16 -14.81
C VAL A 40 3.36 5.29 -15.46
N PRO A 41 4.26 5.96 -14.72
CA PRO A 41 4.49 5.85 -13.28
C PRO A 41 3.58 6.79 -12.47
N TYR A 42 3.15 6.34 -11.28
CA TYR A 42 2.41 7.20 -10.34
C TYR A 42 3.34 8.20 -9.62
N GLY A 43 4.58 7.80 -9.37
CA GLY A 43 5.50 8.51 -8.49
C GLY A 43 5.92 9.91 -8.95
N SER A 44 5.74 10.25 -10.22
CA SER A 44 5.96 11.58 -10.79
C SER A 44 4.70 12.44 -10.87
N ARG A 45 3.53 11.89 -10.53
CA ARG A 45 2.25 12.58 -10.56
C ARG A 45 2.03 13.45 -9.33
N GLY A 46 1.14 14.44 -9.44
CA GLY A 46 0.65 15.20 -8.30
C GLY A 46 -0.21 14.34 -7.36
N ARG A 47 -0.29 14.74 -6.09
CA ARG A 47 -1.05 14.01 -5.06
C ARG A 47 -2.50 13.74 -5.47
N ASP A 48 -3.20 14.75 -5.98
CA ASP A 48 -4.63 14.61 -6.36
C ASP A 48 -4.83 13.58 -7.47
N THR A 49 -3.93 13.53 -8.45
CA THR A 49 -3.97 12.54 -9.51
C THR A 49 -3.75 11.12 -8.97
N ILE A 50 -2.78 10.94 -8.06
CA ILE A 50 -2.50 9.65 -7.44
C ILE A 50 -3.71 9.17 -6.63
N VAL A 51 -4.31 10.06 -5.84
CA VAL A 51 -5.52 9.75 -5.05
C VAL A 51 -6.69 9.38 -5.95
N GLN A 52 -6.89 10.12 -7.05
CA GLN A 52 -7.94 9.81 -8.03
C GLN A 52 -7.74 8.42 -8.65
N TYR A 53 -6.52 8.08 -9.04
CA TYR A 53 -6.20 6.75 -9.58
C TYR A 53 -6.44 5.66 -8.54
N ALA A 54 -5.97 5.85 -7.31
CA ALA A 54 -6.21 4.91 -6.23
C ALA A 54 -7.70 4.67 -5.96
N ARG A 55 -8.53 5.71 -5.99
CA ARG A 55 -10.00 5.59 -5.87
C ARG A 55 -10.60 4.73 -6.99
N GLN A 56 -10.08 4.82 -8.20
CA GLN A 56 -10.55 4.02 -9.34
C GLN A 56 -10.11 2.56 -9.20
N ASP A 57 -8.86 2.31 -8.80
CA ASP A 57 -8.32 0.98 -8.56
C ASP A 57 -9.08 0.26 -7.44
N ILE A 58 -9.33 0.98 -6.34
CA ILE A 58 -10.13 0.47 -5.20
C ILE A 58 -11.55 0.13 -5.63
N ARG A 59 -12.22 1.00 -6.42
CA ARG A 59 -13.56 0.71 -6.94
C ARG A 59 -13.58 -0.54 -7.81
N PHE A 60 -12.58 -0.74 -8.63
CA PHE A 60 -12.45 -1.95 -9.43
C PHE A 60 -12.34 -3.19 -8.53
N LEU A 61 -11.51 -3.17 -7.49
CA LEU A 61 -11.39 -4.30 -6.57
C LEU A 61 -12.71 -4.55 -5.81
N LEU A 62 -13.38 -3.50 -5.35
CA LEU A 62 -14.69 -3.64 -4.69
C LEU A 62 -15.73 -4.26 -5.62
N SER A 63 -15.68 -3.99 -6.93
CA SER A 63 -16.56 -4.63 -7.91
C SER A 63 -16.28 -6.13 -8.10
N ARG A 64 -15.15 -6.63 -7.57
CA ARG A 64 -14.79 -8.06 -7.54
C ARG A 64 -15.14 -8.72 -6.21
N ASP A 65 -15.93 -8.06 -5.38
CA ASP A 65 -16.41 -8.57 -4.09
C ASP A 65 -15.27 -9.03 -3.16
N VAL A 66 -14.20 -8.23 -3.08
CA VAL A 66 -13.07 -8.53 -2.19
C VAL A 66 -13.44 -8.27 -0.72
N LYS A 67 -12.88 -9.07 0.20
CA LYS A 67 -13.08 -8.91 1.66
C LYS A 67 -12.05 -7.99 2.33
N PHE A 68 -10.96 -7.70 1.66
CA PHE A 68 -9.83 -6.90 2.17
C PHE A 68 -9.09 -6.26 1.01
N ILE A 69 -8.52 -5.07 1.19
CA ILE A 69 -7.73 -4.39 0.15
C ILE A 69 -6.33 -4.07 0.67
N ILE A 70 -5.32 -4.43 -0.13
CA ILE A 70 -3.92 -4.10 0.10
C ILE A 70 -3.42 -3.20 -1.03
N ALA A 71 -3.00 -1.98 -0.69
CA ALA A 71 -2.23 -1.14 -1.59
C ALA A 71 -0.76 -1.56 -1.54
N ALA A 72 -0.34 -2.41 -2.48
CA ALA A 72 1.05 -2.88 -2.59
C ALA A 72 1.96 -1.88 -3.32
N CYS A 73 1.56 -0.63 -3.39
CA CYS A 73 2.24 0.49 -4.02
C CYS A 73 2.73 1.46 -2.95
N GLY A 74 4.04 1.68 -2.86
CA GLY A 74 4.61 2.64 -1.92
C GLY A 74 4.10 4.06 -2.14
N THR A 75 3.94 4.48 -3.39
CA THR A 75 3.40 5.79 -3.76
C THR A 75 1.96 5.97 -3.30
N VAL A 76 1.07 5.02 -3.57
CA VAL A 76 -0.32 5.07 -3.11
C VAL A 76 -0.40 4.98 -1.59
N SER A 77 0.32 4.06 -0.98
CA SER A 77 0.32 3.86 0.48
C SER A 77 0.76 5.11 1.26
N SER A 78 1.62 5.94 0.66
CA SER A 78 2.12 7.17 1.29
C SER A 78 1.28 8.41 0.97
N THR A 79 0.36 8.34 0.01
CA THR A 79 -0.43 9.51 -0.45
C THR A 79 -1.94 9.36 -0.27
N TYR A 80 -2.48 8.14 -0.27
CA TYR A 80 -3.92 7.91 -0.12
C TYR A 80 -4.38 8.31 1.28
N PRO A 81 -5.46 9.14 1.40
CA PRO A 81 -5.87 9.68 2.68
C PRO A 81 -6.37 8.59 3.65
N PRO A 82 -5.84 8.55 4.90
CA PRO A 82 -6.28 7.58 5.90
C PRO A 82 -7.78 7.67 6.23
N GLU A 83 -8.34 8.87 6.19
CA GLU A 83 -9.77 9.10 6.43
C GLU A 83 -10.66 8.52 5.33
N GLU A 84 -10.17 8.45 4.09
CA GLU A 84 -10.88 7.77 3.01
C GLU A 84 -10.77 6.24 3.15
N ALA A 85 -9.57 5.76 3.49
CA ALA A 85 -9.32 4.35 3.73
C ALA A 85 -10.24 3.81 4.85
N ALA A 86 -10.42 4.58 5.93
CA ALA A 86 -11.28 4.22 7.06
C ALA A 86 -12.78 4.15 6.72
N ARG A 87 -13.21 4.78 5.61
CA ARG A 87 -14.61 4.78 5.16
C ARG A 87 -14.93 3.70 4.12
N LEU A 88 -13.93 2.93 3.71
CA LEU A 88 -14.16 1.84 2.76
C LEU A 88 -15.04 0.74 3.41
N PRO A 89 -15.87 0.04 2.61
CA PRO A 89 -16.74 -1.01 3.13
C PRO A 89 -15.98 -2.28 3.55
N VAL A 90 -14.69 -2.35 3.28
CA VAL A 90 -13.79 -3.45 3.65
C VAL A 90 -12.52 -2.89 4.28
N PRO A 91 -11.81 -3.66 5.13
CA PRO A 91 -10.54 -3.23 5.67
C PRO A 91 -9.51 -2.94 4.58
N PHE A 92 -8.70 -1.92 4.82
CA PHE A 92 -7.65 -1.46 3.90
C PHE A 92 -6.31 -1.35 4.61
N THR A 93 -5.24 -1.75 3.96
CA THR A 93 -3.87 -1.51 4.42
C THR A 93 -2.96 -1.13 3.26
N GLY A 94 -1.92 -0.35 3.58
CA GLY A 94 -0.81 -0.08 2.68
C GLY A 94 0.49 -0.69 3.21
N VAL A 95 1.59 -0.42 2.51
CA VAL A 95 2.91 -1.00 2.85
C VAL A 95 3.74 -0.12 3.79
N VAL A 96 3.38 1.15 4.01
CA VAL A 96 4.18 2.10 4.80
C VAL A 96 4.37 1.64 6.23
N GLY A 97 3.30 1.25 6.92
CA GLY A 97 3.36 0.85 8.32
C GLY A 97 4.22 -0.39 8.56
N ALA A 98 4.03 -1.43 7.74
CA ALA A 98 4.81 -2.67 7.83
C ALA A 98 6.30 -2.43 7.52
N THR A 99 6.59 -1.64 6.48
CA THR A 99 7.97 -1.30 6.09
C THR A 99 8.66 -0.45 7.16
N ALA A 100 7.97 0.54 7.73
CA ALA A 100 8.49 1.38 8.80
C ALA A 100 8.83 0.55 10.05
N ARG A 101 7.95 -0.37 10.44
CA ARG A 101 8.19 -1.28 11.57
C ARG A 101 9.42 -2.15 11.33
N ALA A 102 9.51 -2.79 10.17
CA ALA A 102 10.68 -3.61 9.82
C ALA A 102 11.99 -2.80 9.81
N ALA A 103 11.96 -1.55 9.36
CA ALA A 103 13.12 -0.66 9.39
C ALA A 103 13.54 -0.29 10.82
N VAL A 104 12.57 0.00 11.70
CA VAL A 104 12.84 0.29 13.12
C VAL A 104 13.42 -0.94 13.84
N ASP A 105 12.90 -2.13 13.55
CA ASP A 105 13.38 -3.38 14.14
C ASP A 105 14.81 -3.74 13.65
N ALA A 106 15.15 -3.38 12.42
CA ALA A 106 16.44 -3.69 11.81
C ALA A 106 17.56 -2.68 12.16
N THR A 107 17.22 -1.41 12.49
CA THR A 107 18.25 -0.40 12.73
C THR A 107 18.93 -0.58 14.07
N ARG A 108 20.28 -0.47 14.10
CA ARG A 108 21.08 -0.55 15.33
C ARG A 108 21.43 0.84 15.89
N ASN A 109 21.46 1.86 15.05
CA ASN A 109 21.92 3.20 15.41
C ASN A 109 20.81 4.28 15.27
N ARG A 110 19.57 3.85 15.04
CA ARG A 110 18.38 4.71 14.83
C ARG A 110 18.52 5.67 13.65
N LYS A 111 19.42 5.39 12.71
CA LYS A 111 19.56 6.14 11.46
C LYS A 111 18.95 5.32 10.33
N ILE A 112 17.91 5.83 9.73
CA ILE A 112 17.15 5.16 8.66
C ILE A 112 17.11 6.11 7.46
N GLY A 113 17.61 5.64 6.32
CA GLY A 113 17.48 6.33 5.04
C GLY A 113 16.26 5.83 4.28
N ILE A 114 15.53 6.74 3.66
CA ILE A 114 14.36 6.43 2.85
C ILE A 114 14.65 6.82 1.41
N ILE A 115 14.55 5.84 0.51
CA ILE A 115 14.58 6.04 -0.94
C ILE A 115 13.24 5.62 -1.52
N GLY A 116 12.71 6.39 -2.45
CA GLY A 116 11.41 6.12 -3.06
C GLY A 116 11.10 7.10 -4.18
N THR A 117 9.88 7.04 -4.68
CA THR A 117 9.42 8.02 -5.67
C THR A 117 9.35 9.42 -5.06
N ALA A 118 9.38 10.45 -5.93
CA ALA A 118 9.26 11.83 -5.49
C ALA A 118 7.98 12.07 -4.66
N ALA A 119 6.85 11.45 -5.05
CA ALA A 119 5.60 11.54 -4.31
C ALA A 119 5.72 10.91 -2.92
N THR A 120 6.33 9.72 -2.80
CA THR A 120 6.56 9.04 -1.52
C THR A 120 7.41 9.90 -0.58
N VAL A 121 8.53 10.42 -1.06
CA VAL A 121 9.44 11.25 -0.23
C VAL A 121 8.75 12.55 0.20
N ARG A 122 8.08 13.24 -0.72
CA ARG A 122 7.35 14.48 -0.40
C ARG A 122 6.18 14.30 0.58
N SER A 123 5.57 13.12 0.61
CA SER A 123 4.46 12.84 1.53
C SER A 123 4.86 12.90 3.01
N GLY A 124 6.12 12.61 3.33
CA GLY A 124 6.61 12.52 4.71
C GLY A 124 6.06 11.33 5.50
N SER A 125 5.25 10.47 4.89
CA SER A 125 4.52 9.39 5.59
C SER A 125 5.45 8.41 6.30
N TYR A 126 6.55 7.99 5.65
CA TYR A 126 7.53 7.10 6.29
C TYR A 126 8.19 7.74 7.51
N ALA A 127 8.62 9.01 7.38
CA ALA A 127 9.24 9.72 8.49
C ALA A 127 8.28 9.83 9.68
N ALA A 128 7.03 10.19 9.44
CA ALA A 128 6.01 10.29 10.49
C ALA A 128 5.79 8.97 11.22
N VAL A 129 5.65 7.86 10.49
CA VAL A 129 5.42 6.53 11.09
C VAL A 129 6.67 6.05 11.84
N ILE A 130 7.87 6.18 11.24
CA ILE A 130 9.13 5.79 11.89
C ILE A 130 9.31 6.56 13.20
N LEU A 131 9.12 7.89 13.20
CA LEU A 131 9.25 8.70 14.40
C LEU A 131 8.26 8.28 15.48
N SER A 132 7.01 7.95 15.13
CA SER A 132 6.02 7.45 16.09
C SER A 132 6.43 6.12 16.74
N LEU A 133 7.16 5.28 16.03
CA LEU A 133 7.63 3.98 16.53
C LEU A 133 8.90 4.11 17.39
N ILE A 134 9.78 5.06 17.11
CA ILE A 134 11.05 5.24 17.83
C ILE A 134 10.86 5.95 19.16
N HIS A 135 9.86 6.80 19.31
CA HIS A 135 9.58 7.56 20.53
C HIS A 135 8.80 6.79 21.61
N ILE A 136 8.53 5.54 21.37
CA ILE A 136 7.96 4.63 22.38
C ILE A 136 9.11 4.07 23.29
#